data_b65054667882812d3c18327b1728305c
#
_entry.id   b65054667882812d3c18327b1728305c
#
_cell.length_a   1.000
_cell.length_b   1.000
_cell.length_c   1.000
_cell.angle_alpha   90.00
_cell.angle_beta   90.00
_cell.angle_gamma   90.00
#
_symmetry.space_group_name_H-M   'P 1'
#
loop_
_entity.id
_entity.type
_entity.pdbx_description
1 polymer ?
#
loop_
_entity_poly.entity_id
_entity_poly.type
_entity_poly.pdbx_seq_one_letter_code
_entity_poly.pdbx_strand_id
1 'polypeptide(L)'
;MKNISLVLTIAALMVCCDKDNYIDSGTHEQKHDCTVWEYFQTDHVNWDSLIVMIKHAGMIEYFDGTNKDEITIFAPTNHSINQYLFQTLDDNGERFYEKVADIPADECHEMLLSYMIHGKKFLQDFDYEVKGTQTGGTMEQALSGINLRVYRITSSFYDIPDLGAEKLAFQAPEGYIGTVASCNIEMNNGVVHSLDATCMFTKL
;
A
#
# COMPACT_ATOMS: atom_id res chain seq x y z
N MET A 1 55.94 -22.10 7.83
CA MET A 1 55.21 -22.11 6.57
C MET A 1 53.78 -22.73 6.66
N LYS A 2 53.56 -23.81 7.47
CA LYS A 2 52.23 -24.42 7.61
C LYS A 2 51.15 -23.50 8.18
N ASN A 3 51.52 -22.59 9.11
CA ASN A 3 50.55 -21.73 9.79
C ASN A 3 50.06 -20.52 8.92
N ILE A 4 50.88 -20.10 7.95
CA ILE A 4 50.56 -19.02 7.03
C ILE A 4 49.52 -19.51 6.00
N SER A 5 49.63 -20.76 5.55
CA SER A 5 48.67 -21.36 4.62
C SER A 5 47.30 -21.51 5.23
N LEU A 6 47.21 -21.86 6.51
CA LEU A 6 45.92 -21.99 7.26
C LEU A 6 45.22 -20.64 7.43
N VAL A 7 45.98 -19.58 7.74
CA VAL A 7 45.43 -18.22 7.89
C VAL A 7 44.91 -17.66 6.56
N LEU A 8 45.64 -17.92 5.44
CA LEU A 8 45.16 -17.51 4.11
C LEU A 8 43.87 -18.26 3.69
N THR A 9 43.75 -19.55 4.05
CA THR A 9 42.53 -20.33 3.73
C THR A 9 41.32 -19.85 4.53
N ILE A 10 41.49 -19.45 5.80
CA ILE A 10 40.40 -18.90 6.65
C ILE A 10 40.03 -17.50 6.14
N ALA A 11 40.97 -16.66 5.72
CA ALA A 11 40.69 -15.35 5.16
C ALA A 11 39.92 -15.42 3.85
N ALA A 12 40.17 -16.43 3.00
CA ALA A 12 39.44 -16.66 1.75
C ALA A 12 37.99 -17.11 1.97
N LEU A 13 37.67 -17.72 3.10
CA LEU A 13 36.31 -18.15 3.43
C LEU A 13 35.44 -17.00 3.98
N MET A 14 36.03 -15.88 4.37
CA MET A 14 35.28 -14.72 4.89
C MET A 14 34.82 -13.73 3.80
N VAL A 15 35.22 -13.92 2.56
CA VAL A 15 34.89 -13.01 1.42
C VAL A 15 33.60 -13.46 0.70
N CYS A 16 32.96 -14.56 1.13
CA CYS A 16 31.81 -15.15 0.42
C CYS A 16 30.46 -14.77 1.05
N CYS A 17 30.33 -13.55 1.59
CA CYS A 17 29.03 -12.97 1.94
C CYS A 17 28.89 -11.59 1.29
N ASP A 18 29.01 -11.54 -0.04
CA ASP A 18 28.48 -10.42 -0.78
C ASP A 18 26.94 -10.51 -0.75
N LYS A 19 26.34 -9.43 -0.27
CA LYS A 19 24.88 -9.26 -0.23
C LYS A 19 24.26 -9.05 -1.62
N ASP A 20 25.04 -9.23 -2.67
CA ASP A 20 24.65 -8.95 -4.06
C ASP A 20 24.00 -10.13 -4.80
N ASN A 21 23.38 -11.07 -4.05
CA ASN A 21 22.50 -12.07 -4.65
C ASN A 21 21.06 -11.55 -4.90
N TYR A 22 20.86 -10.23 -4.87
CA TYR A 22 19.63 -9.63 -5.37
C TYR A 22 19.66 -9.66 -6.90
N ILE A 23 18.94 -10.60 -7.48
CA ILE A 23 18.65 -10.60 -8.91
C ILE A 23 17.58 -9.53 -9.11
N ASP A 24 17.99 -8.36 -9.53
CA ASP A 24 17.06 -7.37 -10.06
C ASP A 24 16.43 -7.95 -11.33
N SER A 25 15.17 -8.37 -11.22
CA SER A 25 14.42 -8.91 -12.37
C SER A 25 14.07 -7.81 -13.38
N GLY A 26 14.40 -6.55 -13.12
CA GLY A 26 14.10 -5.40 -13.97
C GLY A 26 12.61 -5.11 -14.14
N THR A 27 11.75 -5.72 -13.32
CA THR A 27 10.29 -5.63 -13.48
C THR A 27 9.63 -4.69 -12.48
N HIS A 28 10.39 -4.11 -11.54
CA HIS A 28 9.83 -3.20 -10.52
C HIS A 28 10.71 -1.97 -10.37
N GLU A 29 10.24 -0.85 -10.92
CA GLU A 29 10.77 0.46 -10.59
C GLU A 29 10.06 0.99 -9.34
N GLN A 30 10.81 1.19 -8.26
CA GLN A 30 10.28 1.72 -7.02
C GLN A 30 9.98 3.22 -7.12
N LYS A 31 10.71 3.93 -7.98
CA LYS A 31 10.60 5.38 -8.18
C LYS A 31 10.22 5.72 -9.61
N HIS A 32 9.16 6.51 -9.75
CA HIS A 32 8.64 7.00 -11.02
C HIS A 32 8.78 8.52 -11.10
N ASP A 33 9.32 9.02 -12.21
CA ASP A 33 9.46 10.47 -12.46
C ASP A 33 8.16 11.05 -13.06
N CYS A 34 7.07 10.89 -12.32
CA CYS A 34 5.75 11.38 -12.67
C CYS A 34 4.95 11.71 -11.39
N THR A 35 3.77 12.29 -11.53
CA THR A 35 2.83 12.49 -10.43
C THR A 35 2.05 11.21 -10.12
N VAL A 36 1.42 11.15 -8.94
CA VAL A 36 0.53 10.02 -8.58
C VAL A 36 -0.62 9.89 -9.59
N TRP A 37 -1.14 11.03 -10.08
CA TRP A 37 -2.18 11.05 -11.10
C TRP A 37 -1.71 10.42 -12.42
N GLU A 38 -0.55 10.81 -12.91
CA GLU A 38 0.04 10.24 -14.13
C GLU A 38 0.34 8.75 -13.96
N TYR A 39 0.86 8.35 -12.81
CA TYR A 39 1.12 6.94 -12.51
C TYR A 39 -0.14 6.08 -12.63
N PHE A 40 -1.27 6.48 -12.04
CA PHE A 40 -2.51 5.71 -12.16
C PHE A 40 -2.95 5.54 -13.62
N GLN A 41 -2.67 6.50 -14.48
CA GLN A 41 -3.02 6.42 -15.91
C GLN A 41 -2.12 5.49 -16.73
N THR A 42 -1.02 4.98 -16.17
CA THR A 42 -0.13 4.05 -16.87
C THR A 42 -0.63 2.60 -16.85
N ASP A 43 -1.52 2.25 -15.93
CA ASP A 43 -1.99 0.87 -15.73
C ASP A 43 -3.50 0.82 -15.50
N HIS A 44 -4.25 0.75 -16.58
CA HIS A 44 -5.70 0.65 -16.57
C HIS A 44 -6.24 -0.67 -16.00
N VAL A 45 -5.43 -1.72 -16.01
CA VAL A 45 -5.85 -3.02 -15.45
C VAL A 45 -6.04 -2.92 -13.94
N ASN A 46 -5.21 -2.12 -13.27
CA ASN A 46 -5.26 -1.96 -11.83
C ASN A 46 -6.04 -0.72 -11.36
N TRP A 47 -6.09 0.38 -12.13
CA TRP A 47 -6.49 1.68 -11.62
C TRP A 47 -7.71 2.35 -12.27
N ASP A 48 -8.35 1.76 -13.29
CA ASP A 48 -9.46 2.41 -14.00
C ASP A 48 -10.60 2.84 -13.07
N SER A 49 -11.01 1.96 -12.14
CA SER A 49 -12.10 2.28 -11.21
C SER A 49 -11.70 3.40 -10.24
N LEU A 50 -10.44 3.42 -9.80
CA LEU A 50 -9.89 4.48 -8.95
C LEU A 50 -9.82 5.81 -9.70
N ILE A 51 -9.37 5.81 -10.96
CA ILE A 51 -9.34 7.00 -11.83
C ILE A 51 -10.76 7.57 -11.99
N VAL A 52 -11.76 6.72 -12.23
CA VAL A 52 -13.16 7.15 -12.32
C VAL A 52 -13.63 7.75 -10.99
N MET A 53 -13.30 7.12 -9.86
CA MET A 53 -13.67 7.60 -8.54
C MET A 53 -13.04 8.95 -8.20
N ILE A 54 -11.74 9.14 -8.45
CA ILE A 54 -11.03 10.41 -8.23
C ILE A 54 -11.67 11.53 -9.07
N LYS A 55 -11.99 11.27 -10.34
CA LYS A 55 -12.66 12.25 -11.21
C LYS A 55 -14.05 12.58 -10.71
N HIS A 56 -14.81 11.58 -10.33
CA HIS A 56 -16.19 11.73 -9.85
C HIS A 56 -16.26 12.50 -8.53
N ALA A 57 -15.29 12.25 -7.63
CA ALA A 57 -15.14 12.97 -6.37
C ALA A 57 -14.56 14.39 -6.53
N GLY A 58 -14.11 14.78 -7.73
CA GLY A 58 -13.48 16.08 -7.97
C GLY A 58 -12.11 16.24 -7.28
N MET A 59 -11.36 15.16 -7.08
CA MET A 59 -10.13 15.15 -6.26
C MET A 59 -8.82 15.10 -7.06
N ILE A 60 -8.83 15.41 -8.35
CA ILE A 60 -7.61 15.34 -9.21
C ILE A 60 -6.45 16.14 -8.60
N GLU A 61 -6.73 17.33 -8.03
CA GLU A 61 -5.72 18.23 -7.46
C GLU A 61 -4.89 17.63 -6.31
N TYR A 62 -5.41 16.61 -5.61
CA TYR A 62 -4.67 15.88 -4.58
C TYR A 62 -3.58 14.99 -5.18
N PHE A 63 -3.74 14.59 -6.44
CA PHE A 63 -2.91 13.56 -7.09
C PHE A 63 -2.00 14.11 -8.18
N ASP A 64 -2.34 15.26 -8.80
CA ASP A 64 -1.60 15.85 -9.92
C ASP A 64 -0.49 16.81 -9.52
N GLY A 65 -0.29 17.01 -8.21
CA GLY A 65 0.73 17.92 -7.67
C GLY A 65 0.32 19.39 -7.62
N THR A 66 -0.91 19.73 -8.02
CA THR A 66 -1.42 21.13 -7.96
C THR A 66 -1.49 21.61 -6.50
N ASN A 67 -1.90 20.76 -5.59
CA ASN A 67 -2.07 21.05 -4.17
C ASN A 67 -0.74 21.19 -3.40
N LYS A 68 0.41 20.90 -4.03
CA LYS A 68 1.78 20.97 -3.46
C LYS A 68 2.01 20.15 -2.18
N ASP A 69 1.00 19.55 -1.59
CA ASP A 69 1.13 18.68 -0.45
C ASP A 69 1.52 17.27 -0.93
N GLU A 70 2.53 16.71 -0.29
CA GLU A 70 2.88 15.31 -0.52
C GLU A 70 1.88 14.42 0.21
N ILE A 71 1.51 13.31 -0.43
CA ILE A 71 0.55 12.36 0.11
C ILE A 71 1.09 10.94 0.09
N THR A 72 0.56 10.12 0.98
CA THR A 72 0.63 8.66 0.88
C THR A 72 -0.78 8.13 0.77
N ILE A 73 -1.02 7.27 -0.21
CA ILE A 73 -2.32 6.63 -0.42
C ILE A 73 -2.23 5.12 -0.31
N PHE A 74 -3.13 4.51 0.45
CA PHE A 74 -3.43 3.08 0.42
C PHE A 74 -4.43 2.83 -0.71
N ALA A 75 -3.89 2.71 -1.94
CA ALA A 75 -4.66 2.78 -3.17
C ALA A 75 -5.48 1.51 -3.43
N PRO A 76 -6.82 1.61 -3.53
CA PRO A 76 -7.66 0.48 -3.91
C PRO A 76 -7.48 0.16 -5.38
N THR A 77 -7.33 -1.12 -5.69
CA THR A 77 -7.30 -1.62 -7.07
C THR A 77 -8.72 -1.71 -7.65
N ASN A 78 -8.82 -1.91 -8.96
CA ASN A 78 -10.10 -2.22 -9.61
C ASN A 78 -10.84 -3.37 -8.91
N HIS A 79 -10.09 -4.38 -8.45
CA HIS A 79 -10.68 -5.52 -7.76
C HIS A 79 -11.26 -5.12 -6.39
N SER A 80 -10.53 -4.33 -5.61
CA SER A 80 -10.98 -3.82 -4.30
C SER A 80 -12.25 -2.98 -4.42
N ILE A 81 -12.34 -2.11 -5.43
CA ILE A 81 -13.53 -1.28 -5.69
C ILE A 81 -14.69 -2.14 -6.19
N ASN A 82 -14.43 -3.09 -7.09
CA ASN A 82 -15.47 -3.99 -7.57
C ASN A 82 -16.05 -4.85 -6.44
N GLN A 83 -15.23 -5.30 -5.48
CA GLN A 83 -15.75 -6.01 -4.30
C GLN A 83 -16.74 -5.14 -3.52
N TYR A 84 -16.46 -3.86 -3.33
CA TYR A 84 -17.39 -2.92 -2.69
C TYR A 84 -18.72 -2.85 -3.45
N LEU A 85 -18.68 -2.64 -4.77
CA LEU A 85 -19.88 -2.57 -5.62
C LEU A 85 -20.70 -3.87 -5.57
N PHE A 86 -20.04 -5.04 -5.49
CA PHE A 86 -20.70 -6.34 -5.45
C PHE A 86 -21.26 -6.71 -4.08
N GLN A 87 -20.65 -6.23 -3.00
CA GLN A 87 -21.02 -6.64 -1.64
C GLN A 87 -21.91 -5.62 -0.92
N THR A 88 -22.01 -4.39 -1.45
CA THR A 88 -22.94 -3.40 -0.92
C THR A 88 -24.31 -3.64 -1.51
N LEU A 89 -25.15 -4.30 -0.71
CA LEU A 89 -26.50 -4.72 -1.12
C LEU A 89 -27.54 -3.90 -0.39
N ASP A 90 -28.69 -3.70 -1.06
CA ASP A 90 -29.89 -3.13 -0.46
C ASP A 90 -30.67 -4.15 0.38
N ASP A 91 -31.78 -3.73 0.96
CA ASP A 91 -32.66 -4.58 1.78
C ASP A 91 -33.29 -5.76 1.02
N ASN A 92 -33.29 -5.74 -0.32
CA ASN A 92 -33.79 -6.80 -1.19
C ASN A 92 -32.69 -7.77 -1.62
N GLY A 93 -31.42 -7.47 -1.27
CA GLY A 93 -30.25 -8.23 -1.70
C GLY A 93 -29.79 -7.90 -3.11
N GLU A 94 -30.23 -6.78 -3.68
CA GLU A 94 -29.76 -6.25 -4.94
C GLU A 94 -28.59 -5.29 -4.70
N ARG A 95 -27.72 -5.08 -5.72
CA ARG A 95 -26.60 -4.16 -5.60
C ARG A 95 -27.10 -2.73 -5.39
N PHE A 96 -26.55 -2.07 -4.39
CA PHE A 96 -26.86 -0.68 -4.13
C PHE A 96 -26.28 0.24 -5.21
N TYR A 97 -25.09 -0.10 -5.72
CA TYR A 97 -24.40 0.61 -6.81
C TYR A 97 -23.99 -0.37 -7.91
N GLU A 98 -24.32 -0.07 -9.15
CA GLU A 98 -23.91 -0.89 -10.30
C GLU A 98 -22.50 -0.54 -10.79
N LYS A 99 -22.10 0.72 -10.62
CA LYS A 99 -20.80 1.27 -11.04
C LYS A 99 -20.36 2.40 -10.11
N VAL A 100 -19.08 2.75 -10.17
CA VAL A 100 -18.48 3.82 -9.33
C VAL A 100 -19.24 5.15 -9.45
N ALA A 101 -19.71 5.51 -10.65
CA ALA A 101 -20.44 6.76 -10.86
C ALA A 101 -21.84 6.83 -10.21
N ASP A 102 -22.36 5.70 -9.70
CA ASP A 102 -23.62 5.65 -8.97
C ASP A 102 -23.44 5.95 -7.47
N ILE A 103 -22.20 5.86 -6.96
CA ILE A 103 -21.86 6.27 -5.59
C ILE A 103 -21.91 7.80 -5.53
N PRO A 104 -22.54 8.41 -4.52
CA PRO A 104 -22.52 9.87 -4.37
C PRO A 104 -21.09 10.43 -4.37
N ALA A 105 -20.89 11.56 -5.05
CA ALA A 105 -19.54 12.14 -5.21
C ALA A 105 -18.89 12.54 -3.87
N ASP A 106 -19.69 13.03 -2.92
CA ASP A 106 -19.28 13.34 -1.56
C ASP A 106 -18.88 12.09 -0.77
N GLU A 107 -19.59 10.97 -0.98
CA GLU A 107 -19.20 9.68 -0.38
C GLU A 107 -17.88 9.16 -0.98
N CYS A 108 -17.70 9.23 -2.30
CA CYS A 108 -16.42 8.91 -2.94
C CYS A 108 -15.28 9.78 -2.38
N HIS A 109 -15.54 11.08 -2.18
CA HIS A 109 -14.55 12.01 -1.63
C HIS A 109 -14.14 11.61 -0.22
N GLU A 110 -15.09 11.39 0.70
CA GLU A 110 -14.81 10.97 2.07
C GLU A 110 -14.10 9.61 2.14
N MET A 111 -14.53 8.66 1.32
CA MET A 111 -13.87 7.35 1.23
C MET A 111 -12.41 7.50 0.82
N LEU A 112 -12.10 8.28 -0.23
CA LEU A 112 -10.73 8.48 -0.68
C LEU A 112 -9.87 9.17 0.38
N LEU A 113 -10.38 10.21 1.04
CA LEU A 113 -9.66 10.89 2.13
C LEU A 113 -9.31 9.94 3.29
N SER A 114 -10.13 8.92 3.53
CA SER A 114 -9.92 7.96 4.61
C SER A 114 -8.76 6.99 4.34
N TYR A 115 -8.35 6.83 3.08
CA TYR A 115 -7.21 6.01 2.67
C TYR A 115 -5.95 6.83 2.36
N MET A 116 -5.96 8.13 2.65
CA MET A 116 -4.84 9.04 2.39
C MET A 116 -4.30 9.63 3.68
N ILE A 117 -2.98 9.74 3.79
CA ILE A 117 -2.29 10.41 4.90
C ILE A 117 -1.31 11.45 4.36
N HIS A 118 -0.95 12.42 5.20
CA HIS A 118 -0.01 13.47 4.83
C HIS A 118 1.42 12.98 4.67
N GLY A 119 2.12 13.55 3.69
CA GLY A 119 3.54 13.33 3.43
C GLY A 119 3.84 12.02 2.73
N LYS A 120 5.09 11.85 2.30
CA LYS A 120 5.60 10.59 1.77
C LYS A 120 5.99 9.68 2.92
N LYS A 121 5.28 8.60 3.09
CA LYS A 121 5.55 7.57 4.09
C LYS A 121 5.86 6.25 3.39
N PHE A 122 6.98 5.67 3.72
CA PHE A 122 7.45 4.39 3.20
C PHE A 122 7.23 3.27 4.23
N LEU A 123 7.34 2.04 3.80
CA LEU A 123 7.20 0.87 4.68
C LEU A 123 8.05 0.99 5.95
N GLN A 124 9.28 1.48 5.82
CA GLN A 124 10.23 1.63 6.94
C GLN A 124 9.87 2.74 7.93
N ASP A 125 8.96 3.65 7.57
CA ASP A 125 8.52 4.73 8.46
C ASP A 125 7.47 4.27 9.49
N PHE A 126 6.99 3.04 9.35
CA PHE A 126 6.00 2.46 10.25
C PHE A 126 6.62 1.39 11.14
N ASP A 127 6.14 1.31 12.38
CA ASP A 127 6.55 0.29 13.34
C ASP A 127 5.91 -1.07 13.05
N TYR A 128 6.50 -2.14 13.59
CA TYR A 128 5.90 -3.47 13.54
C TYR A 128 4.70 -3.57 14.48
N GLU A 129 3.74 -4.44 14.12
CA GLU A 129 2.76 -4.89 15.10
C GLU A 129 3.43 -5.73 16.19
N VAL A 130 2.84 -5.70 17.37
CA VAL A 130 3.19 -6.66 18.44
C VAL A 130 2.32 -7.90 18.23
N LYS A 131 2.94 -8.98 17.74
CA LYS A 131 2.22 -10.18 17.33
C LYS A 131 1.30 -10.72 18.41
N GLY A 132 0.10 -11.07 17.98
CA GLY A 132 -0.93 -11.66 18.85
C GLY A 132 -1.62 -10.68 19.80
N THR A 133 -1.40 -9.39 19.68
CA THR A 133 -1.93 -8.40 20.64
C THR A 133 -2.76 -7.28 20.01
N GLN A 134 -2.87 -7.17 18.73
CA GLN A 134 -3.49 -6.02 18.04
C GLN A 134 -2.95 -4.64 18.48
N THR A 135 -1.69 -4.61 18.97
CA THR A 135 -0.99 -3.40 19.41
C THR A 135 0.30 -3.21 18.60
N GLY A 136 1.00 -2.10 18.83
CA GLY A 136 2.14 -1.71 18.00
C GLY A 136 1.70 -1.05 16.70
N GLY A 137 2.64 -0.81 15.79
CA GLY A 137 2.41 0.02 14.63
C GLY A 137 2.42 1.52 14.96
N THR A 138 2.24 2.33 13.95
CA THR A 138 2.27 3.79 14.01
C THR A 138 0.85 4.33 13.83
N MET A 139 0.43 5.27 14.67
CA MET A 139 -0.85 5.96 14.50
C MET A 139 -0.69 7.12 13.54
N GLU A 140 -1.43 7.09 12.45
CA GLU A 140 -1.47 8.15 11.44
C GLU A 140 -2.90 8.71 11.35
N GLN A 141 -3.02 10.02 11.14
CA GLN A 141 -4.30 10.64 10.86
C GLN A 141 -4.52 10.69 9.35
N ALA A 142 -5.60 10.06 8.90
CA ALA A 142 -6.04 10.17 7.51
C ALA A 142 -6.55 11.60 7.20
N LEU A 143 -6.57 11.96 5.92
CA LEU A 143 -7.05 13.28 5.48
C LEU A 143 -8.54 13.51 5.81
N SER A 144 -9.32 12.45 6.01
CA SER A 144 -10.70 12.52 6.54
C SER A 144 -10.76 12.84 8.04
N GLY A 145 -9.62 12.83 8.74
CA GLY A 145 -9.54 13.04 10.18
C GLY A 145 -9.61 11.77 11.03
N ILE A 146 -9.90 10.60 10.46
CA ILE A 146 -9.88 9.34 11.21
C ILE A 146 -8.44 8.93 11.54
N ASN A 147 -8.26 8.17 12.62
CA ASN A 147 -6.96 7.63 12.99
C ASN A 147 -6.80 6.20 12.46
N LEU A 148 -5.75 5.98 11.68
CA LEU A 148 -5.37 4.67 11.17
C LEU A 148 -4.18 4.15 11.97
N ARG A 149 -4.24 2.94 12.46
CA ARG A 149 -3.07 2.22 12.96
C ARG A 149 -2.40 1.52 11.78
N VAL A 150 -1.29 2.05 11.28
CA VAL A 150 -0.50 1.48 10.19
C VAL A 150 0.66 0.68 10.79
N TYR A 151 0.90 -0.53 10.29
CA TYR A 151 1.90 -1.40 10.87
C TYR A 151 2.53 -2.34 9.86
N ARG A 152 3.79 -2.72 10.13
CA ARG A 152 4.50 -3.75 9.38
C ARG A 152 4.16 -5.13 9.90
N ILE A 153 3.99 -6.05 8.97
CA ILE A 153 3.88 -7.48 9.22
C ILE A 153 4.91 -8.23 8.38
N THR A 154 5.43 -9.32 8.91
CA THR A 154 6.31 -10.22 8.16
C THR A 154 5.58 -11.52 7.90
N SER A 155 5.55 -11.96 6.64
CA SER A 155 4.93 -13.22 6.25
C SER A 155 5.82 -14.41 6.64
N SER A 156 5.22 -15.61 6.73
CA SER A 156 5.96 -16.85 6.87
C SER A 156 6.55 -17.27 5.52
N PHE A 157 7.69 -17.94 5.54
CA PHE A 157 8.27 -18.57 4.37
C PHE A 157 8.65 -20.02 4.69
N TYR A 158 8.13 -21.00 3.94
CA TYR A 158 8.27 -22.42 4.22
C TYR A 158 7.93 -22.79 5.68
N ASP A 159 6.79 -22.29 6.18
CA ASP A 159 6.31 -22.48 7.56
C ASP A 159 7.24 -21.94 8.68
N ILE A 160 8.31 -21.23 8.31
CA ILE A 160 9.15 -20.51 9.25
C ILE A 160 8.55 -19.12 9.48
N PRO A 161 8.10 -18.80 10.68
CA PRO A 161 7.56 -17.49 10.99
C PRO A 161 8.60 -16.38 10.74
N ASP A 162 8.16 -15.25 10.24
CA ASP A 162 8.96 -14.03 10.07
C ASP A 162 10.15 -14.11 9.10
N LEU A 163 10.19 -15.12 8.26
CA LEU A 163 11.23 -15.26 7.25
C LEU A 163 10.82 -14.73 5.86
N GLY A 164 9.53 -14.45 5.65
CA GLY A 164 9.00 -13.98 4.38
C GLY A 164 9.08 -12.47 4.20
N ALA A 165 8.48 -11.99 3.13
CA ALA A 165 8.46 -10.57 2.79
C ALA A 165 7.71 -9.73 3.85
N GLU A 166 8.24 -8.53 4.08
CA GLU A 166 7.55 -7.51 4.86
C GLU A 166 6.44 -6.88 4.04
N LYS A 167 5.34 -6.59 4.70
CA LYS A 167 4.15 -5.95 4.14
C LYS A 167 3.63 -4.87 5.09
N LEU A 168 2.82 -3.97 4.56
CA LEU A 168 2.01 -3.07 5.36
C LEU A 168 0.60 -3.63 5.54
N ALA A 169 0.03 -3.31 6.69
CA ALA A 169 -1.39 -3.36 6.94
C ALA A 169 -1.81 -2.12 7.71
N PHE A 170 -3.07 -1.77 7.63
CA PHE A 170 -3.64 -0.71 8.48
C PHE A 170 -4.96 -1.18 9.09
N GLN A 171 -5.28 -0.62 10.24
CA GLN A 171 -6.52 -0.87 10.95
C GLN A 171 -7.24 0.44 11.19
N ALA A 172 -8.50 0.50 10.77
CA ALA A 172 -9.41 1.60 11.05
C ALA A 172 -10.06 1.47 12.45
N PRO A 173 -10.63 2.56 13.02
CA PRO A 173 -11.22 2.56 14.36
C PRO A 173 -12.28 1.48 14.58
N GLU A 174 -13.08 1.17 13.57
CA GLU A 174 -14.18 0.19 13.65
C GLU A 174 -13.72 -1.26 13.43
N GLY A 175 -12.39 -1.48 13.35
CA GLY A 175 -11.81 -2.81 13.27
C GLY A 175 -11.58 -3.32 11.84
N TYR A 176 -11.91 -2.54 10.80
CA TYR A 176 -11.53 -2.90 9.43
C TYR A 176 -10.01 -2.96 9.31
N ILE A 177 -9.52 -4.02 8.68
CA ILE A 177 -8.09 -4.22 8.41
C ILE A 177 -7.87 -4.28 6.89
N GLY A 178 -7.08 -3.34 6.38
CA GLY A 178 -6.59 -3.35 5.02
C GLY A 178 -5.16 -3.88 4.97
N THR A 179 -4.88 -4.78 4.02
CA THR A 179 -3.54 -5.28 3.74
C THR A 179 -3.03 -4.75 2.41
N VAL A 180 -1.72 -4.55 2.32
CA VAL A 180 -1.05 -3.99 1.16
C VAL A 180 -0.34 -5.10 0.40
N ALA A 181 -0.52 -5.14 -0.92
CA ALA A 181 0.15 -6.07 -1.82
C ALA A 181 1.50 -5.54 -2.29
N SER A 182 1.58 -4.25 -2.64
CA SER A 182 2.80 -3.59 -3.12
C SER A 182 3.04 -2.29 -2.35
N CYS A 183 4.21 -2.19 -1.74
CA CYS A 183 4.61 -1.03 -0.94
C CYS A 183 5.61 -0.14 -1.69
N ASN A 184 5.73 1.12 -1.24
CA ASN A 184 6.83 2.01 -1.61
C ASN A 184 6.89 2.40 -3.09
N ILE A 185 5.77 2.50 -3.78
CA ILE A 185 5.74 3.01 -5.15
C ILE A 185 5.81 4.54 -5.05
N GLU A 186 7.01 5.10 -5.30
CA GLU A 186 7.29 6.53 -5.11
C GLU A 186 7.05 7.32 -6.40
N MET A 187 6.35 8.43 -6.29
CA MET A 187 6.19 9.46 -7.32
C MET A 187 6.64 10.83 -6.82
N ASN A 188 6.68 11.83 -7.72
CA ASN A 188 7.19 13.15 -7.40
C ASN A 188 6.42 13.84 -6.26
N ASN A 189 5.11 13.59 -6.15
CA ASN A 189 4.22 14.21 -5.16
C ASN A 189 3.61 13.22 -4.17
N GLY A 190 4.05 11.96 -4.13
CA GLY A 190 3.48 11.02 -3.18
C GLY A 190 4.05 9.62 -3.22
N VAL A 191 3.52 8.76 -2.35
CA VAL A 191 3.79 7.32 -2.28
C VAL A 191 2.48 6.56 -2.39
N VAL A 192 2.47 5.53 -3.20
CA VAL A 192 1.34 4.61 -3.34
C VAL A 192 1.68 3.26 -2.69
N HIS A 193 0.79 2.80 -1.85
CA HIS A 193 0.74 1.45 -1.32
C HIS A 193 -0.51 0.77 -1.90
N SER A 194 -0.33 -0.14 -2.86
CA SER A 194 -1.45 -0.83 -3.51
C SER A 194 -2.11 -1.81 -2.55
N LEU A 195 -3.43 -1.74 -2.37
CA LEU A 195 -4.17 -2.70 -1.57
C LEU A 195 -4.12 -4.10 -2.19
N ASP A 196 -4.12 -5.10 -1.31
CA ASP A 196 -4.26 -6.49 -1.71
C ASP A 196 -5.64 -6.72 -2.37
N ALA A 197 -5.68 -7.59 -3.37
CA ALA A 197 -6.91 -7.92 -4.10
C ALA A 197 -8.01 -8.51 -3.20
N THR A 198 -7.66 -9.05 -2.04
CA THR A 198 -8.63 -9.56 -1.04
C THR A 198 -9.24 -8.45 -0.17
N CYS A 199 -8.69 -7.23 -0.22
CA CYS A 199 -9.20 -6.10 0.54
C CYS A 199 -10.32 -5.41 -0.21
N MET A 200 -11.52 -5.43 0.34
CA MET A 200 -12.63 -4.64 -0.16
C MET A 200 -12.39 -3.16 0.20
N PHE A 201 -12.40 -2.27 -0.78
CA PHE A 201 -12.44 -0.83 -0.52
C PHE A 201 -13.81 -0.48 0.06
N THR A 202 -13.84 0.16 1.22
CA THR A 202 -15.09 0.46 1.94
C THR A 202 -14.99 1.76 2.69
N LYS A 203 -16.09 2.27 3.18
CA LYS A 203 -16.12 3.41 4.10
C LYS A 203 -15.47 2.99 5.43
N LEU A 204 -14.48 3.76 5.89
CA LEU A 204 -13.75 3.53 7.14
C LEU A 204 -14.33 4.36 8.28
#